data_c1027e211d99a5c888e6daaceb563f3f
#
_entry.id   c1027e211d99a5c888e6daaceb563f3f
#
_cell.length_a   1.000
_cell.length_b   1.000
_cell.length_c   1.000
_cell.angle_alpha   90.00
_cell.angle_beta   90.00
_cell.angle_gamma   90.00
#
_symmetry.space_group_name_H-M   'P 1'
#
loop_
_entity.id
_entity.type
_entity.pdbx_description
1 polymer ?
#
loop_
_entity_poly.entity_id
_entity_poly.type
_entity_poly.pdbx_seq_one_letter_code
_entity_poly.pdbx_strand_id
1 'polypeptide(L)'
;VLKTQAPALAALLSYIEQTEYDDMDGLKIDYRLLPRVAITTTSHECLRRKCPYFGTSCFVHGARRLAAAADIVVTNHSLLFCDLAAEGGLLPPVKHWVVDEAHNAEDEARRAFSIKLAADDLLRLAGRVDASESSKTMFSRAERRVASSCGDEQLTLFHALNAKARS
;
A
#
# COMPACT_ATOMS: atom_id res chain seq x y z
N VAL A 1 8.77 19.03 -3.15
CA VAL A 1 9.31 18.42 -4.39
C VAL A 1 10.63 19.11 -4.70
N LEU A 2 11.72 18.36 -4.77
CA LEU A 2 13.01 18.89 -5.17
C LEU A 2 12.99 19.26 -6.67
N LYS A 3 13.68 20.32 -7.06
CA LYS A 3 13.74 20.75 -8.49
C LYS A 3 14.19 19.62 -9.42
N THR A 4 15.04 18.71 -8.94
CA THR A 4 15.51 17.53 -9.68
C THR A 4 14.42 16.48 -9.92
N GLN A 5 13.36 16.46 -9.14
CA GLN A 5 12.22 15.51 -9.26
C GLN A 5 11.12 16.02 -10.19
N ALA A 6 11.13 17.31 -10.52
CA ALA A 6 10.07 17.93 -11.32
C ALA A 6 9.87 17.27 -12.70
N PRO A 7 10.92 16.95 -13.50
CA PRO A 7 10.73 16.29 -14.78
C PRO A 7 10.10 14.89 -14.67
N ALA A 8 10.53 14.10 -13.68
CA ALA A 8 9.98 12.76 -13.46
C ALA A 8 8.51 12.81 -13.00
N LEU A 9 8.17 13.80 -12.18
CA LEU A 9 6.79 14.02 -11.75
C LEU A 9 5.91 14.51 -12.90
N ALA A 10 6.40 15.40 -13.76
CA ALA A 10 5.68 15.84 -14.95
C ALA A 10 5.42 14.70 -15.93
N ALA A 11 6.40 13.82 -16.15
CA ALA A 11 6.24 12.62 -16.96
C ALA A 11 5.19 11.67 -16.39
N LEU A 12 5.20 11.46 -15.06
CA LEU A 12 4.19 10.65 -14.38
C LEU A 12 2.77 11.23 -14.53
N LEU A 13 2.61 12.53 -14.32
CA LEU A 13 1.31 13.20 -14.46
C LEU A 13 0.79 13.12 -15.90
N SER A 14 1.64 13.38 -16.88
CA SER A 14 1.27 13.23 -18.29
C SER A 14 0.87 11.80 -18.64
N TYR A 15 1.57 10.81 -18.11
CA TYR A 15 1.23 9.41 -18.32
C TYR A 15 -0.13 9.04 -17.70
N ILE A 16 -0.41 9.50 -16.48
CA ILE A 16 -1.69 9.28 -15.81
C ILE A 16 -2.86 9.91 -16.59
N GLU A 17 -2.64 11.06 -17.24
CA GLU A 17 -3.66 11.71 -18.06
C GLU A 17 -3.92 11.02 -19.40
N GLN A 18 -2.91 10.34 -19.94
CA GLN A 18 -2.97 9.74 -21.28
C GLN A 18 -3.38 8.28 -21.28
N THR A 19 -3.26 7.58 -20.14
CA THR A 19 -3.50 6.14 -20.06
C THR A 19 -4.69 5.80 -19.19
N GLU A 20 -5.51 4.86 -19.65
CA GLU A 20 -6.55 4.24 -18.83
C GLU A 20 -6.03 2.95 -18.20
N TYR A 21 -5.81 2.96 -16.89
CA TYR A 21 -5.53 1.77 -16.06
C TYR A 21 -4.31 0.94 -16.50
N ASP A 22 -3.30 1.60 -17.02
CA ASP A 22 -2.07 0.96 -17.48
C ASP A 22 -1.08 0.70 -16.33
N ASP A 23 -0.07 -0.12 -16.60
CA ASP A 23 0.96 -0.49 -15.64
C ASP A 23 2.04 0.60 -15.55
N MET A 24 2.53 0.85 -14.34
CA MET A 24 3.64 1.76 -14.11
C MET A 24 4.96 1.27 -14.74
N ASP A 25 5.09 -0.01 -15.02
CA ASP A 25 6.28 -0.56 -15.67
C ASP A 25 6.40 -0.12 -17.14
N GLY A 26 5.29 0.30 -17.77
CA GLY A 26 5.27 0.98 -19.07
C GLY A 26 5.88 2.39 -19.05
N LEU A 27 5.93 3.01 -17.87
CA LEU A 27 6.48 4.35 -17.70
C LEU A 27 7.97 4.29 -17.35
N LYS A 28 8.82 4.77 -18.25
CA LYS A 28 10.28 4.85 -18.06
C LYS A 28 10.64 6.02 -17.13
N ILE A 29 10.38 5.86 -15.83
CA ILE A 29 10.77 6.83 -14.80
C ILE A 29 12.09 6.37 -14.15
N ASP A 30 12.98 7.33 -13.90
CA ASP A 30 14.12 7.09 -13.02
C ASP A 30 13.65 7.06 -11.54
N TYR A 31 13.49 5.87 -10.99
CA TYR A 31 13.10 5.66 -9.59
C TYR A 31 14.13 6.13 -8.56
N ARG A 32 15.33 6.55 -8.99
CA ARG A 32 16.29 7.26 -8.12
C ARG A 32 15.83 8.68 -7.85
N LEU A 33 15.17 9.31 -8.83
CA LEU A 33 14.64 10.67 -8.70
C LEU A 33 13.25 10.68 -8.04
N LEU A 34 12.42 9.69 -8.36
CA LEU A 34 11.08 9.57 -7.82
C LEU A 34 10.89 8.13 -7.27
N PRO A 35 11.19 7.89 -6.00
CA PRO A 35 11.13 6.56 -5.40
C PRO A 35 9.74 5.93 -5.56
N ARG A 36 9.68 4.66 -5.97
CA ARG A 36 8.42 3.94 -6.21
C ARG A 36 7.46 4.03 -5.01
N VAL A 37 7.98 3.95 -3.80
CA VAL A 37 7.20 4.07 -2.55
C VAL A 37 6.50 5.43 -2.36
N ALA A 38 6.97 6.47 -3.05
CA ALA A 38 6.37 7.81 -2.97
C ALA A 38 5.17 7.98 -3.90
N ILE A 39 5.04 7.12 -4.91
CA ILE A 39 4.02 7.20 -5.96
C ILE A 39 3.11 5.98 -6.04
N THR A 40 3.37 4.96 -5.23
CA THR A 40 2.52 3.77 -5.09
C THR A 40 1.97 3.66 -3.69
N THR A 41 0.93 2.87 -3.52
CA THR A 41 0.37 2.56 -2.21
C THR A 41 0.29 1.05 -2.02
N THR A 42 0.36 0.61 -0.79
CA THR A 42 0.16 -0.78 -0.42
C THR A 42 -1.31 -1.05 -0.12
N SER A 43 -1.71 -2.33 -0.08
CA SER A 43 -3.07 -2.74 0.30
C SER A 43 -3.48 -2.24 1.69
N HIS A 44 -2.52 -2.07 2.61
CA HIS A 44 -2.76 -1.57 3.97
C HIS A 44 -2.95 -0.06 4.04
N GLU A 45 -2.33 0.68 3.13
CA GLU A 45 -2.41 2.14 3.06
C GLU A 45 -3.57 2.62 2.19
N CYS A 46 -4.11 1.73 1.37
CA CYS A 46 -5.21 2.05 0.46
C CYS A 46 -6.49 2.39 1.24
N LEU A 47 -7.02 3.59 1.03
CA LEU A 47 -8.24 4.06 1.68
C LEU A 47 -9.51 3.38 1.15
N ARG A 48 -9.40 2.60 0.09
CA ARG A 48 -10.53 1.89 -0.55
C ARG A 48 -11.70 2.84 -0.80
N ARG A 49 -12.92 2.51 -0.35
CA ARG A 49 -14.14 3.34 -0.55
C ARG A 49 -14.06 4.75 0.02
N LYS A 50 -13.11 5.02 0.92
CA LYS A 50 -12.89 6.38 1.47
C LYS A 50 -11.95 7.22 0.60
N CYS A 51 -11.36 6.65 -0.44
CA CYS A 51 -10.51 7.37 -1.39
C CYS A 51 -11.38 8.18 -2.36
N PRO A 52 -11.10 9.47 -2.59
CA PRO A 52 -11.86 10.30 -3.52
C PRO A 52 -11.77 9.81 -4.97
N TYR A 53 -10.74 9.03 -5.31
CA TYR A 53 -10.54 8.46 -6.65
C TYR A 53 -11.16 7.07 -6.80
N PHE A 54 -11.74 6.50 -5.73
CA PHE A 54 -12.38 5.21 -5.77
C PHE A 54 -13.62 5.25 -6.67
N GLY A 55 -13.66 4.40 -7.70
CA GLY A 55 -14.79 4.34 -8.63
C GLY A 55 -14.73 5.35 -9.80
N THR A 56 -13.83 6.32 -9.77
CA THR A 56 -13.62 7.30 -10.86
C THR A 56 -12.32 7.02 -11.61
N SER A 57 -11.19 7.42 -11.06
CA SER A 57 -9.87 7.38 -11.70
C SER A 57 -8.85 6.49 -10.98
N CYS A 58 -9.29 5.59 -10.11
CA CYS A 58 -8.41 4.64 -9.46
C CYS A 58 -7.95 3.54 -10.44
N PHE A 59 -6.66 3.46 -10.73
CA PHE A 59 -6.07 2.47 -11.63
C PHE A 59 -6.37 1.04 -11.22
N VAL A 60 -6.23 0.69 -9.93
CA VAL A 60 -6.49 -0.66 -9.42
C VAL A 60 -7.96 -1.04 -9.59
N HIS A 61 -8.89 -0.15 -9.24
CA HIS A 61 -10.32 -0.44 -9.40
C HIS A 61 -10.78 -0.41 -10.84
N GLY A 62 -10.17 0.44 -11.67
CA GLY A 62 -10.39 0.47 -13.09
C GLY A 62 -9.98 -0.83 -13.77
N ALA A 63 -8.76 -1.29 -13.53
CA ALA A 63 -8.25 -2.56 -14.04
C ALA A 63 -9.14 -3.75 -13.61
N ARG A 64 -9.61 -3.78 -12.34
CA ARG A 64 -10.53 -4.82 -11.87
C ARG A 64 -11.89 -4.79 -12.57
N ARG A 65 -12.42 -3.60 -12.86
CA ARG A 65 -13.69 -3.47 -13.63
C ARG A 65 -13.52 -3.98 -15.06
N LEU A 66 -12.40 -3.65 -15.71
CA LEU A 66 -12.09 -4.17 -17.05
C LEU A 66 -11.95 -5.69 -17.03
N ALA A 67 -11.22 -6.23 -16.06
CA ALA A 67 -11.09 -7.68 -15.89
C ALA A 67 -12.45 -8.36 -15.65
N ALA A 68 -13.33 -7.75 -14.85
CA ALA A 68 -14.66 -8.30 -14.58
C ALA A 68 -15.60 -8.27 -15.80
N ALA A 69 -15.35 -7.40 -16.77
CA ALA A 69 -16.11 -7.28 -18.01
C ALA A 69 -15.50 -8.09 -19.18
N ALA A 70 -14.31 -8.63 -19.00
CA ALA A 70 -13.60 -9.35 -20.04
C ALA A 70 -14.04 -10.82 -20.12
N ASP A 71 -14.04 -11.37 -21.34
CA ASP A 71 -14.31 -12.80 -21.58
C ASP A 71 -13.11 -13.67 -21.18
N ILE A 72 -11.89 -13.13 -21.30
CA ILE A 72 -10.65 -13.80 -20.94
C ILE A 72 -9.81 -12.86 -20.09
N VAL A 73 -9.32 -13.35 -18.96
CA VAL A 73 -8.43 -12.63 -18.06
C VAL A 73 -7.10 -13.38 -17.97
N VAL A 74 -6.02 -12.71 -18.30
CA VAL A 74 -4.65 -13.25 -18.17
C VAL A 74 -4.02 -12.67 -16.90
N THR A 75 -3.49 -13.52 -16.06
CA THR A 75 -2.83 -13.12 -14.81
C THR A 75 -1.59 -13.98 -14.56
N ASN A 76 -0.74 -13.55 -13.63
CA ASN A 76 0.38 -14.38 -13.18
C ASN A 76 -0.01 -15.25 -11.97
N HIS A 77 0.79 -16.29 -11.71
CA HIS A 77 0.57 -17.19 -10.57
C HIS A 77 0.56 -16.45 -9.23
N SER A 78 1.41 -15.46 -9.07
CA SER A 78 1.50 -14.69 -7.82
C SER A 78 0.18 -14.00 -7.49
N LEU A 79 -0.46 -13.32 -8.45
CA LEU A 79 -1.75 -12.67 -8.23
C LEU A 79 -2.87 -13.68 -8.00
N LEU A 80 -2.86 -14.82 -8.71
CA LEU A 80 -3.81 -15.90 -8.51
C LEU A 80 -3.75 -16.44 -7.07
N PHE A 81 -2.55 -16.76 -6.59
CA PHE A 81 -2.41 -17.29 -5.22
C PHE A 81 -2.60 -16.24 -4.14
N CYS A 82 -2.28 -14.96 -4.41
CA CYS A 82 -2.65 -13.86 -3.52
C CYS A 82 -4.17 -13.69 -3.42
N ASP A 83 -4.90 -13.88 -4.51
CA ASP A 83 -6.37 -13.87 -4.49
C ASP A 83 -6.93 -15.00 -3.64
N LEU A 84 -6.41 -16.21 -3.81
CA LEU A 84 -6.80 -17.37 -3.01
C LEU A 84 -6.46 -17.18 -1.52
N ALA A 85 -5.29 -16.66 -1.19
CA ALA A 85 -4.88 -16.39 0.18
C ALA A 85 -5.70 -15.27 0.85
N ALA A 86 -6.25 -14.37 0.06
CA ALA A 86 -7.15 -13.29 0.51
C ALA A 86 -8.64 -13.70 0.51
N GLU A 87 -8.94 -14.98 0.31
CA GLU A 87 -10.31 -15.51 0.18
C GLU A 87 -11.09 -14.86 -0.99
N GLY A 88 -10.39 -14.44 -2.02
CA GLY A 88 -10.93 -13.82 -3.22
C GLY A 88 -11.06 -12.30 -3.18
N GLY A 89 -11.54 -11.73 -4.27
CA GLY A 89 -11.83 -10.30 -4.41
C GLY A 89 -10.71 -9.47 -5.05
N LEU A 90 -9.60 -10.09 -5.43
CA LEU A 90 -8.58 -9.45 -6.27
C LEU A 90 -8.86 -9.70 -7.75
N LEU A 91 -9.24 -10.93 -8.10
CA LEU A 91 -9.62 -11.34 -9.44
C LEU A 91 -11.15 -11.46 -9.57
N PRO A 92 -11.71 -11.34 -10.78
CA PRO A 92 -13.12 -11.62 -11.00
C PRO A 92 -13.39 -13.13 -10.82
N PRO A 93 -14.64 -13.52 -10.45
CA PRO A 93 -14.99 -14.92 -10.36
C PRO A 93 -15.00 -15.56 -11.76
N VAL A 94 -14.21 -16.62 -11.92
CA VAL A 94 -14.10 -17.38 -13.16
C VAL A 94 -14.43 -18.86 -12.95
N LYS A 95 -14.97 -19.51 -14.00
CA LYS A 95 -15.37 -20.92 -13.94
C LYS A 95 -14.27 -21.87 -14.42
N HIS A 96 -13.40 -21.40 -15.30
CA HIS A 96 -12.39 -22.21 -15.96
C HIS A 96 -11.02 -21.56 -15.83
N TRP A 97 -10.02 -22.38 -15.55
CA TRP A 97 -8.64 -21.96 -15.43
C TRP A 97 -7.76 -22.72 -16.41
N VAL A 98 -6.88 -22.02 -17.06
CA VAL A 98 -5.78 -22.59 -17.82
C VAL A 98 -4.50 -22.12 -17.13
N VAL A 99 -3.73 -23.07 -16.63
CA VAL A 99 -2.49 -22.78 -15.90
C VAL A 99 -1.33 -23.17 -16.80
N ASP A 100 -0.63 -22.18 -17.32
CA ASP A 100 0.63 -22.36 -18.05
C ASP A 100 1.80 -22.41 -17.08
N GLU A 101 2.93 -23.03 -17.47
CA GLU A 101 4.12 -23.15 -16.60
C GLU A 101 3.80 -23.64 -15.18
N ALA A 102 2.95 -24.65 -15.08
CA ALA A 102 2.40 -25.14 -13.80
C ALA A 102 3.48 -25.59 -12.79
N HIS A 103 4.69 -25.89 -13.25
CA HIS A 103 5.81 -26.20 -12.37
C HIS A 103 6.22 -25.05 -11.44
N ASN A 104 5.92 -23.79 -11.80
CA ASN A 104 6.16 -22.62 -10.96
C ASN A 104 5.04 -22.37 -9.93
N ALA A 105 3.90 -23.05 -10.08
CA ALA A 105 2.72 -22.81 -9.26
C ALA A 105 2.94 -23.15 -7.78
N GLU A 106 3.70 -24.21 -7.50
CA GLU A 106 3.99 -24.64 -6.12
C GLU A 106 4.78 -23.57 -5.35
N ASP A 107 5.82 -23.01 -5.95
CA ASP A 107 6.65 -21.99 -5.31
C ASP A 107 5.88 -20.68 -5.08
N GLU A 108 5.07 -20.28 -6.04
CA GLU A 108 4.23 -19.09 -5.90
C GLU A 108 3.12 -19.28 -4.85
N ALA A 109 2.53 -20.48 -4.79
CA ALA A 109 1.57 -20.82 -3.74
C ALA A 109 2.24 -20.74 -2.36
N ARG A 110 3.40 -21.35 -2.17
CA ARG A 110 4.15 -21.30 -0.91
C ARG A 110 4.45 -19.85 -0.51
N ARG A 111 4.83 -18.99 -1.46
CA ARG A 111 5.06 -17.55 -1.18
C ARG A 111 3.81 -16.83 -0.75
N ALA A 112 2.69 -17.06 -1.42
CA ALA A 112 1.42 -16.38 -1.13
C ALA A 112 0.84 -16.76 0.23
N PHE A 113 0.96 -18.04 0.62
CA PHE A 113 0.46 -18.54 1.91
C PHE A 113 1.50 -18.45 3.03
N SER A 114 2.73 -17.96 2.78
CA SER A 114 3.74 -17.79 3.80
C SER A 114 3.66 -16.42 4.47
N ILE A 115 3.86 -16.38 5.77
CA ILE A 115 4.07 -15.14 6.53
C ILE A 115 5.58 -14.96 6.72
N LYS A 116 6.12 -13.87 6.17
CA LYS A 116 7.52 -13.47 6.40
C LYS A 116 7.55 -12.40 7.47
N LEU A 117 8.27 -12.66 8.55
CA LEU A 117 8.54 -11.68 9.58
C LEU A 117 10.04 -11.41 9.60
N ALA A 118 10.43 -10.21 9.20
CA ALA A 118 11.81 -9.76 9.27
C ALA A 118 12.02 -8.87 10.51
N ALA A 119 13.26 -8.83 11.03
CA ALA A 119 13.62 -7.92 12.13
C ALA A 119 13.29 -6.45 11.77
N ASP A 120 13.53 -6.04 10.52
CA ASP A 120 13.20 -4.71 10.03
C ASP A 120 11.70 -4.39 10.06
N ASP A 121 10.83 -5.40 9.96
CA ASP A 121 9.37 -5.20 10.06
C ASP A 121 8.98 -4.83 11.49
N LEU A 122 9.61 -5.45 12.47
CA LEU A 122 9.43 -5.13 13.89
C LEU A 122 9.97 -3.74 14.21
N LEU A 123 11.18 -3.40 13.71
CA LEU A 123 11.76 -2.07 13.91
C LEU A 123 10.91 -0.98 13.25
N ARG A 124 10.38 -1.21 12.06
CA ARG A 124 9.44 -0.29 11.40
C ARG A 124 8.14 -0.14 12.18
N LEU A 125 7.61 -1.23 12.71
CA LEU A 125 6.42 -1.20 13.54
C LEU A 125 6.67 -0.40 14.81
N ALA A 126 7.76 -0.68 15.52
CA ALA A 126 8.16 0.07 16.70
C ALA A 126 8.33 1.56 16.40
N GLY A 127 9.02 1.93 15.31
CA GLY A 127 9.17 3.31 14.88
C GLY A 127 7.87 4.01 14.46
N ARG A 128 6.83 3.28 14.08
CA ARG A 128 5.50 3.85 13.87
C ARG A 128 4.76 4.14 15.18
N VAL A 129 5.00 3.33 16.17
CA VAL A 129 4.43 3.53 17.52
C VAL A 129 5.14 4.70 18.19
N ASP A 130 6.47 4.63 18.26
CA ASP A 130 7.31 5.67 18.83
C ASP A 130 8.68 5.75 18.14
N ALA A 131 9.11 6.97 17.82
CA ALA A 131 10.47 7.25 17.38
C ALA A 131 10.88 8.60 18.00
N SER A 132 12.03 8.60 18.66
CA SER A 132 12.54 9.73 19.46
C SER A 132 12.63 11.06 18.71
N GLU A 133 12.71 11.03 17.38
CA GLU A 133 12.88 12.22 16.55
C GLU A 133 11.69 12.52 15.61
N SER A 134 10.59 11.74 15.68
CA SER A 134 9.49 11.91 14.75
C SER A 134 8.19 12.40 15.42
N SER A 135 7.71 13.55 15.00
CA SER A 135 6.41 14.09 15.39
C SER A 135 5.21 13.35 14.76
N LYS A 136 5.45 12.34 13.92
CA LYS A 136 4.41 11.61 13.16
C LYS A 136 4.07 10.26 13.75
N THR A 137 4.67 9.87 14.86
CA THR A 137 4.41 8.60 15.52
C THR A 137 3.02 8.55 16.16
N MET A 138 2.59 7.35 16.52
CA MET A 138 1.30 7.13 17.16
C MET A 138 1.22 7.85 18.52
N PHE A 139 2.28 7.77 19.32
CA PHE A 139 2.37 8.48 20.59
C PHE A 139 2.37 9.99 20.41
N SER A 140 3.15 10.54 19.50
CA SER A 140 3.18 11.99 19.24
C SER A 140 1.84 12.54 18.74
N ARG A 141 1.06 11.73 18.01
CA ARG A 141 -0.30 12.11 17.60
C ARG A 141 -1.28 12.05 18.75
N ALA A 142 -1.18 11.05 19.61
CA ALA A 142 -2.01 10.90 20.80
C ALA A 142 -1.75 12.05 21.77
N GLU A 143 -0.49 12.39 22.03
CA GLU A 143 -0.10 13.54 22.87
C GLU A 143 -0.72 14.85 22.39
N ARG A 144 -0.64 15.13 21.09
CA ARG A 144 -1.25 16.33 20.51
C ARG A 144 -2.78 16.36 20.65
N ARG A 145 -3.42 15.20 20.51
CA ARG A 145 -4.88 15.10 20.69
C ARG A 145 -5.27 15.33 22.15
N VAL A 146 -4.56 14.73 23.08
CA VAL A 146 -4.81 14.91 24.52
C VAL A 146 -4.55 16.38 24.91
N ALA A 147 -3.44 16.96 24.47
CA ALA A 147 -3.11 18.36 24.73
C ALA A 147 -4.16 19.35 24.19
N SER A 148 -4.85 19.01 23.10
CA SER A 148 -5.90 19.87 22.53
C SER A 148 -7.28 19.67 23.14
N SER A 149 -7.51 18.59 23.90
CA SER A 149 -8.86 18.18 24.32
C SER A 149 -9.00 17.97 25.83
N CYS A 150 -7.90 17.96 26.59
CA CYS A 150 -7.88 17.63 28.01
C CYS A 150 -7.20 18.73 28.82
N GLY A 151 -7.52 18.79 30.12
CA GLY A 151 -6.86 19.70 31.06
C GLY A 151 -5.46 19.23 31.47
N ASP A 152 -4.69 20.10 32.10
CA ASP A 152 -3.28 19.90 32.46
C ASP A 152 -3.02 18.65 33.32
N GLU A 153 -3.93 18.30 34.21
CA GLU A 153 -3.81 17.12 35.08
C GLU A 153 -3.87 15.82 34.28
N GLN A 154 -4.80 15.73 33.30
CA GLN A 154 -4.95 14.59 32.41
C GLN A 154 -3.77 14.48 31.45
N LEU A 155 -3.23 15.60 31.00
CA LEU A 155 -2.04 15.64 30.17
C LEU A 155 -0.81 15.12 30.91
N THR A 156 -0.64 15.51 32.16
CA THR A 156 0.44 15.01 33.04
C THR A 156 0.37 13.51 33.25
N LEU A 157 -0.83 12.98 33.53
CA LEU A 157 -1.05 11.55 33.64
C LEU A 157 -0.72 10.80 32.32
N PHE A 158 -1.13 11.36 31.20
CA PHE A 158 -0.86 10.79 29.90
C PHE A 158 0.65 10.76 29.58
N HIS A 159 1.39 11.79 29.91
CA HIS A 159 2.85 11.82 29.78
C HIS A 159 3.55 10.77 30.65
N ALA A 160 3.08 10.59 31.87
CA ALA A 160 3.61 9.56 32.76
C ALA A 160 3.36 8.15 32.23
N LEU A 161 2.17 7.88 31.68
CA LEU A 161 1.83 6.61 31.03
C LEU A 161 2.67 6.37 29.77
N ASN A 162 2.84 7.39 28.94
CA ASN A 162 3.68 7.30 27.75
C ASN A 162 5.15 7.02 28.07
N ALA A 163 5.69 7.68 29.08
CA ALA A 163 7.06 7.44 29.53
C ALA A 163 7.25 5.97 29.99
N LYS A 164 6.27 5.41 30.71
CA LYS A 164 6.28 4.01 31.12
C LYS A 164 6.09 3.03 29.97
N ALA A 165 5.36 3.39 28.92
CA ALA A 165 5.18 2.56 27.73
C ALA A 165 6.40 2.56 26.80
N ARG A 166 7.28 3.54 26.94
CA ARG A 166 8.55 3.66 26.18
C ARG A 166 9.72 2.94 26.85
N SER A 167 9.63 2.66 28.14
CA SER A 167 10.62 1.88 28.91
C SER A 167 10.45 0.38 28.71
#